data_693894cb443bd7ff7886b4b64e3bfd20
#
_entry.id   693894cb443bd7ff7886b4b64e3bfd20
#
_cell.length_a   1.000
_cell.length_b   1.000
_cell.length_c   1.000
_cell.angle_alpha   90.00
_cell.angle_beta   90.00
_cell.angle_gamma   90.00
#
_symmetry.space_group_name_H-M   'P 1'
#
loop_
_entity.id
_entity.type
_entity.pdbx_description
1 polymer ?
#
loop_
_entity_poly.entity_id
_entity_poly.type
_entity_poly.pdbx_seq_one_letter_code
_entity_poly.pdbx_strand_id
1 'polypeptide(L)'
;MRAERTAIVSGAGKRVGAFIAEALVGDGWTVVAHVHHSEDQVAEGTTKVVADLTDAACGAVIFDAAQNLPPVRLLVNNAARFAWDGFGEFSALQFDAHMAVNARAPALLIDELTRRHSRGDALVVNLLDSKLAAPNPDYLSYTLSKYTLAGLTELAARALAPRGIRVNGVAPALMLRSSGQSEENFEAMHANNPLGRGVEPADLVSAIDYLVDAKTVTGQIITIDSGHRFLGLERDVQFVGDA
;
A
#
# COMPACT_ATOMS: atom_id res chain seq x y z
N MET A 1 -1.89 -28.67 -7.55
CA MET A 1 -2.76 -27.48 -7.73
C MET A 1 -2.55 -26.59 -6.52
N ARG A 2 -2.25 -25.28 -6.71
CA ARG A 2 -2.29 -24.32 -5.58
C ARG A 2 -3.75 -24.26 -5.09
N ALA A 3 -3.95 -24.25 -3.78
CA ALA A 3 -5.30 -24.12 -3.21
C ALA A 3 -5.94 -22.80 -3.70
N GLU A 4 -7.22 -22.83 -4.06
CA GLU A 4 -7.98 -21.64 -4.43
C GLU A 4 -7.95 -20.63 -3.29
N ARG A 5 -7.60 -19.39 -3.62
CA ARG A 5 -7.35 -18.32 -2.65
C ARG A 5 -7.69 -16.96 -3.23
N THR A 6 -8.20 -16.08 -2.39
CA THR A 6 -8.56 -14.71 -2.79
C THR A 6 -7.58 -13.69 -2.23
N ALA A 7 -7.23 -12.72 -3.06
CA ALA A 7 -6.54 -11.50 -2.67
C ALA A 7 -7.49 -10.31 -2.75
N ILE A 8 -7.42 -9.40 -1.79
CA ILE A 8 -8.10 -8.09 -1.84
C ILE A 8 -7.01 -7.02 -2.00
N VAL A 9 -7.17 -6.15 -3.00
CA VAL A 9 -6.25 -5.03 -3.26
C VAL A 9 -7.03 -3.73 -3.19
N SER A 10 -6.70 -2.86 -2.23
CA SER A 10 -7.31 -1.54 -2.16
C SER A 10 -6.64 -0.57 -3.13
N GLY A 11 -7.43 0.29 -3.82
CA GLY A 11 -6.94 1.24 -4.82
C GLY A 11 -6.37 0.56 -6.07
N ALA A 12 -7.04 -0.50 -6.55
CA ALA A 12 -6.58 -1.34 -7.65
C ALA A 12 -6.90 -0.82 -9.06
N GLY A 13 -7.54 0.36 -9.18
CA GLY A 13 -7.99 0.87 -10.48
C GLY A 13 -6.91 1.58 -11.31
N LYS A 14 -5.77 1.91 -10.73
CA LYS A 14 -4.72 2.68 -11.42
C LYS A 14 -3.37 2.52 -10.75
N ARG A 15 -2.32 2.96 -11.49
CA ARG A 15 -0.95 3.06 -10.97
C ARG A 15 -0.49 1.73 -10.34
N VAL A 16 0.18 1.79 -9.21
CA VAL A 16 0.76 0.64 -8.50
C VAL A 16 -0.29 -0.44 -8.17
N GLY A 17 -1.49 -0.04 -7.75
CA GLY A 17 -2.55 -0.99 -7.40
C GLY A 17 -3.03 -1.82 -8.58
N ALA A 18 -3.08 -1.25 -9.78
CA ALA A 18 -3.44 -1.98 -11.00
C ALA A 18 -2.36 -3.03 -11.34
N PHE A 19 -1.07 -2.67 -11.25
CA PHE A 19 0.04 -3.62 -11.46
C PHE A 19 0.00 -4.79 -10.47
N ILE A 20 -0.28 -4.51 -9.19
CA ILE A 20 -0.40 -5.57 -8.17
C ILE A 20 -1.58 -6.49 -8.50
N ALA A 21 -2.75 -5.94 -8.85
CA ALA A 21 -3.92 -6.73 -9.15
C ALA A 21 -3.71 -7.63 -10.39
N GLU A 22 -3.12 -7.09 -11.46
CA GLU A 22 -2.77 -7.81 -12.68
C GLU A 22 -1.78 -8.95 -12.42
N ALA A 23 -0.71 -8.69 -11.67
CA ALA A 23 0.29 -9.69 -11.31
C ALA A 23 -0.34 -10.84 -10.50
N LEU A 24 -1.18 -10.52 -9.50
CA LEU A 24 -1.86 -11.52 -8.69
C LEU A 24 -2.82 -12.39 -9.52
N VAL A 25 -3.54 -11.81 -10.50
CA VAL A 25 -4.36 -12.59 -11.45
C VAL A 25 -3.46 -13.53 -12.25
N GLY A 26 -2.33 -13.04 -12.78
CA GLY A 26 -1.34 -13.83 -13.50
C GLY A 26 -0.80 -15.02 -12.69
N ASP A 27 -0.66 -14.85 -11.37
CA ASP A 27 -0.22 -15.88 -10.42
C ASP A 27 -1.36 -16.81 -9.95
N GLY A 28 -2.53 -16.69 -10.53
CA GLY A 28 -3.67 -17.57 -10.27
C GLY A 28 -4.43 -17.27 -8.97
N TRP A 29 -4.35 -16.03 -8.45
CA TRP A 29 -5.24 -15.58 -7.39
C TRP A 29 -6.61 -15.18 -7.96
N THR A 30 -7.68 -15.46 -7.21
CA THR A 30 -8.93 -14.71 -7.36
C THR A 30 -8.73 -13.34 -6.74
N VAL A 31 -8.98 -12.26 -7.48
CA VAL A 31 -8.69 -10.91 -7.00
C VAL A 31 -9.95 -10.08 -6.86
N VAL A 32 -10.16 -9.49 -5.68
CA VAL A 32 -11.12 -8.41 -5.45
C VAL A 32 -10.37 -7.09 -5.57
N ALA A 33 -10.72 -6.31 -6.57
CA ALA A 33 -10.11 -5.03 -6.92
C ALA A 33 -10.99 -3.88 -6.41
N HIS A 34 -10.58 -3.25 -5.30
CA HIS A 34 -11.28 -2.09 -4.79
C HIS A 34 -10.87 -0.83 -5.54
N VAL A 35 -11.88 -0.01 -5.89
CA VAL A 35 -11.74 1.31 -6.51
C VAL A 35 -12.60 2.35 -5.77
N HIS A 36 -12.27 3.62 -5.92
CA HIS A 36 -13.02 4.71 -5.31
C HIS A 36 -14.26 5.11 -6.13
N HIS A 37 -14.13 5.13 -7.47
CA HIS A 37 -15.21 5.57 -8.36
C HIS A 37 -15.70 4.42 -9.24
N SER A 38 -16.98 4.50 -9.62
CA SER A 38 -17.60 3.46 -10.46
C SER A 38 -17.02 3.40 -11.87
N GLU A 39 -16.52 4.51 -12.39
CA GLU A 39 -15.87 4.63 -13.70
C GLU A 39 -14.44 4.11 -13.74
N ASP A 40 -13.78 3.94 -12.58
CA ASP A 40 -12.42 3.40 -12.53
C ASP A 40 -12.37 2.00 -13.16
N GLN A 41 -11.37 1.77 -14.00
CA GLN A 41 -11.14 0.46 -14.61
C GLN A 41 -10.36 -0.44 -13.65
N VAL A 42 -10.48 -1.74 -13.82
CA VAL A 42 -9.71 -2.74 -13.07
C VAL A 42 -9.13 -3.78 -14.02
N ALA A 43 -8.11 -4.49 -13.61
CA ALA A 43 -7.50 -5.56 -14.39
C ALA A 43 -8.54 -6.63 -14.77
N GLU A 44 -8.42 -7.18 -15.98
CA GLU A 44 -9.30 -8.26 -16.45
C GLU A 44 -9.18 -9.48 -15.51
N GLY A 45 -10.28 -10.18 -15.30
CA GLY A 45 -10.34 -11.34 -14.40
C GLY A 45 -10.48 -10.98 -12.91
N THR A 46 -10.62 -9.70 -12.56
CA THR A 46 -10.84 -9.27 -11.17
C THR A 46 -12.33 -9.03 -10.87
N THR A 47 -12.72 -9.20 -9.61
CA THR A 47 -14.03 -8.76 -9.10
C THR A 47 -13.91 -7.31 -8.62
N LYS A 48 -14.56 -6.38 -9.33
CA LYS A 48 -14.55 -4.96 -8.98
C LYS A 48 -15.48 -4.69 -7.81
N VAL A 49 -15.01 -3.89 -6.82
CA VAL A 49 -15.83 -3.32 -5.76
C VAL A 49 -15.57 -1.82 -5.60
N VAL A 50 -16.65 -1.05 -5.49
CA VAL A 50 -16.59 0.40 -5.29
C VAL A 50 -16.90 0.72 -3.83
N ALA A 51 -16.00 1.46 -3.17
CA ALA A 51 -16.20 1.93 -1.81
C ALA A 51 -15.43 3.23 -1.54
N ASP A 52 -15.96 4.06 -0.65
CA ASP A 52 -15.22 5.20 -0.10
C ASP A 52 -14.48 4.76 1.16
N LEU A 53 -13.14 4.81 1.14
CA LEU A 53 -12.31 4.44 2.29
C LEU A 53 -12.42 5.43 3.46
N THR A 54 -13.05 6.57 3.27
CA THR A 54 -13.39 7.48 4.38
C THR A 54 -14.63 7.02 5.15
N ASP A 55 -15.45 6.10 4.59
CA ASP A 55 -16.58 5.51 5.27
C ASP A 55 -16.13 4.43 6.27
N ALA A 56 -16.71 4.45 7.46
CA ALA A 56 -16.46 3.44 8.50
C ALA A 56 -16.91 2.03 8.10
N ALA A 57 -17.85 1.90 7.16
CA ALA A 57 -18.35 0.63 6.64
C ALA A 57 -17.49 0.06 5.48
N CYS A 58 -16.46 0.77 5.03
CA CYS A 58 -15.69 0.37 3.84
C CYS A 58 -15.14 -1.07 3.92
N GLY A 59 -14.72 -1.50 5.11
CA GLY A 59 -14.23 -2.87 5.33
C GLY A 59 -15.30 -3.92 5.02
N ALA A 60 -16.49 -3.76 5.59
CA ALA A 60 -17.59 -4.69 5.35
C ALA A 60 -17.98 -4.74 3.86
N VAL A 61 -18.15 -3.58 3.20
CA VAL A 61 -18.49 -3.47 1.77
C VAL A 61 -17.48 -4.20 0.90
N ILE A 62 -16.17 -4.00 1.16
CA ILE A 62 -15.11 -4.62 0.35
C ILE A 62 -15.06 -6.14 0.58
N PHE A 63 -15.21 -6.60 1.81
CA PHE A 63 -15.16 -8.03 2.12
C PHE A 63 -16.46 -8.78 1.73
N ASP A 64 -17.59 -8.10 1.64
CA ASP A 64 -18.84 -8.68 1.13
C ASP A 64 -18.71 -9.06 -0.36
N ALA A 65 -17.91 -8.33 -1.14
CA ALA A 65 -17.61 -8.70 -2.52
C ALA A 65 -16.83 -10.05 -2.63
N ALA A 66 -16.18 -10.48 -1.56
CA ALA A 66 -15.46 -11.75 -1.50
C ALA A 66 -16.26 -12.91 -0.88
N GLN A 67 -17.52 -12.71 -0.44
CA GLN A 67 -18.28 -13.67 0.36
C GLN A 67 -18.50 -15.03 -0.32
N ASN A 68 -18.62 -15.05 -1.66
CA ASN A 68 -18.83 -16.26 -2.46
C ASN A 68 -17.56 -16.71 -3.21
N LEU A 69 -16.42 -16.10 -2.92
CA LEU A 69 -15.13 -16.44 -3.50
C LEU A 69 -14.34 -17.38 -2.57
N PRO A 70 -13.24 -17.98 -3.04
CA PRO A 70 -12.34 -18.73 -2.18
C PRO A 70 -11.90 -17.90 -0.96
N PRO A 71 -11.40 -18.53 0.12
CA PRO A 71 -11.02 -17.79 1.33
C PRO A 71 -10.01 -16.67 1.04
N VAL A 72 -10.22 -15.50 1.65
CA VAL A 72 -9.27 -14.38 1.57
C VAL A 72 -7.99 -14.76 2.31
N ARG A 73 -6.87 -14.79 1.60
CA ARG A 73 -5.53 -15.15 2.09
C ARG A 73 -4.51 -14.04 1.97
N LEU A 74 -4.84 -12.99 1.20
CA LEU A 74 -3.99 -11.82 1.03
C LEU A 74 -4.86 -10.56 1.07
N LEU A 75 -4.45 -9.59 1.89
CA LEU A 75 -4.97 -8.24 1.88
C LEU A 75 -3.81 -7.28 1.59
N VAL A 76 -3.90 -6.54 0.48
CA VAL A 76 -2.93 -5.49 0.14
C VAL A 76 -3.57 -4.12 0.35
N ASN A 77 -3.15 -3.44 1.41
CA ASN A 77 -3.51 -2.05 1.71
C ASN A 77 -2.63 -1.12 0.88
N ASN A 78 -3.03 -0.88 -0.37
CA ASN A 78 -2.31 -0.06 -1.33
C ASN A 78 -2.90 1.34 -1.48
N ALA A 79 -4.22 1.51 -1.38
CA ALA A 79 -4.86 2.81 -1.53
C ALA A 79 -4.24 3.86 -0.60
N ALA A 80 -3.97 5.04 -1.15
CA ALA A 80 -3.45 6.16 -0.39
C ALA A 80 -3.96 7.50 -0.93
N ARG A 81 -4.23 8.42 -0.02
CA ARG A 81 -4.30 9.84 -0.31
C ARG A 81 -2.89 10.41 -0.25
N PHE A 82 -2.51 11.16 -1.26
CA PHE A 82 -1.24 11.88 -1.34
C PHE A 82 -1.52 13.30 -1.80
N ALA A 83 -1.41 14.25 -0.90
CA ALA A 83 -1.59 15.67 -1.17
C ALA A 83 -0.58 16.44 -0.32
N TRP A 84 -0.03 17.51 -0.89
CA TRP A 84 0.97 18.33 -0.22
C TRP A 84 0.35 19.15 0.90
N ASP A 85 1.06 19.20 2.04
CA ASP A 85 0.92 20.16 3.12
C ASP A 85 2.24 20.23 3.91
N GLY A 86 2.37 21.26 4.74
CA GLY A 86 3.55 21.50 5.56
C GLY A 86 3.24 22.42 6.73
N PHE A 87 4.23 22.64 7.60
CA PHE A 87 4.09 23.65 8.66
C PHE A 87 3.89 25.04 8.06
N GLY A 88 2.90 25.78 8.57
CA GLY A 88 2.46 27.06 8.04
C GLY A 88 1.26 26.96 7.10
N GLU A 89 1.08 25.83 6.43
CA GLU A 89 -0.06 25.53 5.54
C GLU A 89 -0.81 24.25 6.00
N PHE A 90 -0.59 23.83 7.25
CA PHE A 90 -1.25 22.67 7.84
C PHE A 90 -2.76 22.89 7.97
N SER A 91 -3.55 21.90 7.57
CA SER A 91 -5.01 21.91 7.67
C SER A 91 -5.51 20.65 8.36
N ALA A 92 -6.31 20.82 9.43
CA ALA A 92 -6.96 19.71 10.10
C ALA A 92 -7.78 18.84 9.14
N LEU A 93 -8.48 19.46 8.17
CA LEU A 93 -9.25 18.75 7.17
C LEU A 93 -8.36 17.84 6.28
N GLN A 94 -7.20 18.35 5.86
CA GLN A 94 -6.24 17.56 5.06
C GLN A 94 -5.62 16.45 5.91
N PHE A 95 -5.27 16.74 7.15
CA PHE A 95 -4.76 15.75 8.08
C PHE A 95 -5.76 14.60 8.30
N ASP A 96 -7.01 14.94 8.63
CA ASP A 96 -8.07 13.96 8.87
C ASP A 96 -8.33 13.10 7.63
N ALA A 97 -8.31 13.69 6.44
CA ALA A 97 -8.49 12.96 5.19
C ALA A 97 -7.34 11.97 4.91
N HIS A 98 -6.07 12.34 5.19
CA HIS A 98 -4.94 11.42 5.09
C HIS A 98 -5.06 10.30 6.12
N MET A 99 -5.37 10.60 7.37
CA MET A 99 -5.55 9.60 8.41
C MET A 99 -6.71 8.65 8.12
N ALA A 100 -7.81 9.14 7.57
CA ALA A 100 -8.96 8.32 7.21
C ALA A 100 -8.59 7.26 6.17
N VAL A 101 -7.94 7.66 5.07
CA VAL A 101 -7.63 6.76 3.94
C VAL A 101 -6.38 5.91 4.23
N ASN A 102 -5.31 6.52 4.76
CA ASN A 102 -3.99 5.86 4.81
C ASN A 102 -3.76 5.05 6.10
N ALA A 103 -4.57 5.28 7.14
CA ALA A 103 -4.39 4.62 8.44
C ALA A 103 -5.68 3.95 8.94
N ARG A 104 -6.79 4.68 9.05
CA ARG A 104 -8.06 4.13 9.56
C ARG A 104 -8.62 3.05 8.63
N ALA A 105 -8.67 3.28 7.33
CA ALA A 105 -9.20 2.29 6.38
C ALA A 105 -8.39 0.98 6.40
N PRO A 106 -7.05 0.97 6.34
CA PRO A 106 -6.26 -0.24 6.58
C PRO A 106 -6.60 -0.95 7.89
N ALA A 107 -6.80 -0.22 9.00
CA ALA A 107 -7.18 -0.82 10.28
C ALA A 107 -8.55 -1.50 10.21
N LEU A 108 -9.55 -0.88 9.56
CA LEU A 108 -10.87 -1.45 9.34
C LEU A 108 -10.82 -2.70 8.44
N LEU A 109 -10.01 -2.68 7.38
CA LEU A 109 -9.83 -3.83 6.48
C LEU A 109 -9.14 -5.00 7.20
N ILE A 110 -8.12 -4.73 8.03
CA ILE A 110 -7.46 -5.75 8.85
C ILE A 110 -8.43 -6.34 9.88
N ASP A 111 -9.25 -5.52 10.53
CA ASP A 111 -10.25 -5.96 11.48
C ASP A 111 -11.30 -6.83 10.81
N GLU A 112 -11.76 -6.47 9.61
CA GLU A 112 -12.72 -7.27 8.85
C GLU A 112 -12.13 -8.60 8.37
N LEU A 113 -10.87 -8.61 7.89
CA LEU A 113 -10.15 -9.86 7.64
C LEU A 113 -10.12 -10.72 8.90
N THR A 114 -9.79 -10.11 10.04
CA THR A 114 -9.68 -10.80 11.31
C THR A 114 -10.99 -11.45 11.74
N ARG A 115 -12.12 -10.77 11.56
CA ARG A 115 -13.47 -11.32 11.89
C ARG A 115 -13.84 -12.49 11.00
N ARG A 116 -13.53 -12.43 9.71
CA ARG A 116 -13.92 -13.44 8.72
C ARG A 116 -12.90 -14.58 8.57
N HIS A 117 -11.67 -14.40 9.08
CA HIS A 117 -10.64 -15.42 8.99
C HIS A 117 -10.93 -16.57 9.95
N SER A 118 -11.11 -17.78 9.42
CA SER A 118 -11.45 -18.97 10.20
C SER A 118 -10.23 -19.83 10.54
N ARG A 119 -9.40 -20.18 9.56
CA ARG A 119 -8.24 -21.07 9.71
C ARG A 119 -7.21 -20.85 8.60
N GLY A 120 -5.97 -21.28 8.87
CA GLY A 120 -4.86 -21.31 7.91
C GLY A 120 -4.06 -20.01 7.90
N ASP A 121 -3.12 -19.91 7.00
CA ASP A 121 -2.26 -18.75 6.84
C ASP A 121 -2.97 -17.65 6.05
N ALA A 122 -2.90 -16.42 6.53
CA ALA A 122 -3.27 -15.23 5.80
C ALA A 122 -2.18 -14.17 5.96
N LEU A 123 -2.08 -13.28 4.96
CA LEU A 123 -1.09 -12.21 4.91
C LEU A 123 -1.77 -10.86 4.69
N VAL A 124 -1.35 -9.86 5.45
CA VAL A 124 -1.60 -8.46 5.17
C VAL A 124 -0.30 -7.80 4.73
N VAL A 125 -0.34 -7.07 3.62
CA VAL A 125 0.76 -6.22 3.16
C VAL A 125 0.29 -4.76 3.17
N ASN A 126 0.92 -3.94 4.00
CA ASN A 126 0.67 -2.51 4.06
C ASN A 126 1.68 -1.77 3.18
N LEU A 127 1.22 -1.01 2.18
CA LEU A 127 2.08 -0.17 1.36
C LEU A 127 2.43 1.11 2.13
N LEU A 128 3.70 1.16 2.53
CA LEU A 128 4.32 2.28 3.23
C LEU A 128 5.06 3.21 2.24
N ASP A 129 6.10 3.84 2.71
CA ASP A 129 6.95 4.73 1.92
C ASP A 129 8.38 4.71 2.47
N SER A 130 9.39 4.67 1.61
CA SER A 130 10.80 4.71 2.02
C SER A 130 11.18 6.00 2.74
N LYS A 131 10.40 7.08 2.56
CA LYS A 131 10.52 8.35 3.28
C LYS A 131 10.51 8.18 4.80
N LEU A 132 9.86 7.12 5.32
CA LEU A 132 9.86 6.85 6.77
C LEU A 132 11.25 6.55 7.33
N ALA A 133 12.18 6.06 6.51
CA ALA A 133 13.56 5.78 6.91
C ALA A 133 14.50 7.00 6.78
N ALA A 134 14.12 8.00 5.99
CA ALA A 134 14.86 9.27 5.82
C ALA A 134 13.84 10.41 5.60
N PRO A 135 13.13 10.85 6.66
CA PRO A 135 12.03 11.79 6.54
C PRO A 135 12.54 13.21 6.22
N ASN A 136 11.78 13.91 5.39
CA ASN A 136 11.86 15.34 5.19
C ASN A 136 10.51 16.00 5.54
N PRO A 137 10.43 17.34 5.73
CA PRO A 137 9.22 18.00 6.24
C PRO A 137 8.06 18.12 5.23
N ASP A 138 8.30 17.86 3.95
CA ASP A 138 7.27 17.96 2.92
C ASP A 138 6.23 16.84 3.06
N TYR A 139 5.00 17.09 2.62
CA TYR A 139 3.89 16.13 2.73
C TYR A 139 3.65 15.67 4.17
N LEU A 140 3.53 16.62 5.09
CA LEU A 140 3.48 16.38 6.54
C LEU A 140 2.39 15.39 6.94
N SER A 141 1.13 15.67 6.57
CA SER A 141 -0.01 14.82 6.92
C SER A 141 0.07 13.43 6.31
N TYR A 142 0.53 13.34 5.06
CA TYR A 142 0.81 12.05 4.41
C TYR A 142 1.85 11.26 5.19
N THR A 143 2.99 11.87 5.49
CA THR A 143 4.09 11.21 6.20
C THR A 143 3.64 10.71 7.57
N LEU A 144 2.91 11.53 8.35
CA LEU A 144 2.34 11.14 9.64
C LEU A 144 1.36 9.97 9.50
N SER A 145 0.53 9.96 8.45
CA SER A 145 -0.39 8.84 8.20
C SER A 145 0.35 7.54 7.88
N LYS A 146 1.48 7.61 7.16
CA LYS A 146 2.34 6.45 6.87
C LYS A 146 3.10 5.95 8.12
N TYR A 147 3.55 6.83 9.02
CA TYR A 147 4.06 6.42 10.34
C TYR A 147 2.98 5.70 11.16
N THR A 148 1.75 6.17 11.13
CA THR A 148 0.63 5.50 11.81
C THR A 148 0.40 4.10 11.22
N LEU A 149 0.44 3.95 9.89
CA LEU A 149 0.32 2.65 9.22
C LEU A 149 1.50 1.72 9.55
N ALA A 150 2.72 2.25 9.69
CA ALA A 150 3.88 1.46 10.14
C ALA A 150 3.68 0.93 11.56
N GLY A 151 3.22 1.77 12.49
CA GLY A 151 2.86 1.35 13.85
C GLY A 151 1.74 0.31 13.87
N LEU A 152 0.70 0.50 13.04
CA LEU A 152 -0.37 -0.48 12.87
C LEU A 152 0.17 -1.82 12.36
N THR A 153 1.15 -1.82 11.45
CA THR A 153 1.78 -3.04 10.92
C THR A 153 2.38 -3.89 12.05
N GLU A 154 3.14 -3.29 12.93
CA GLU A 154 3.77 -3.99 14.07
C GLU A 154 2.74 -4.48 15.08
N LEU A 155 1.80 -3.61 15.50
CA LEU A 155 0.77 -3.95 16.47
C LEU A 155 -0.14 -5.07 15.99
N ALA A 156 -0.58 -5.00 14.72
CA ALA A 156 -1.41 -6.02 14.12
C ALA A 156 -0.66 -7.35 13.94
N ALA A 157 0.62 -7.32 13.54
CA ALA A 157 1.46 -8.50 13.45
C ALA A 157 1.52 -9.25 14.79
N ARG A 158 1.76 -8.52 15.88
CA ARG A 158 1.81 -9.08 17.22
C ARG A 158 0.47 -9.66 17.68
N ALA A 159 -0.63 -8.92 17.45
CA ALA A 159 -1.95 -9.30 17.90
C ALA A 159 -2.53 -10.50 17.13
N LEU A 160 -2.21 -10.60 15.83
CA LEU A 160 -2.88 -11.55 14.92
C LEU A 160 -2.05 -12.81 14.62
N ALA A 161 -0.77 -12.84 14.98
CA ALA A 161 0.09 -14.04 14.82
C ALA A 161 -0.52 -15.32 15.43
N PRO A 162 -1.13 -15.31 16.64
CA PRO A 162 -1.78 -16.50 17.21
C PRO A 162 -2.96 -17.02 16.38
N ARG A 163 -3.50 -16.21 15.47
CA ARG A 163 -4.58 -16.56 14.55
C ARG A 163 -4.09 -17.01 13.17
N GLY A 164 -2.77 -17.10 12.96
CA GLY A 164 -2.19 -17.42 11.66
C GLY A 164 -2.26 -16.30 10.63
N ILE A 165 -2.46 -15.04 11.07
CA ILE A 165 -2.45 -13.87 10.20
C ILE A 165 -1.12 -13.15 10.38
N ARG A 166 -0.33 -13.08 9.30
CA ARG A 166 0.92 -12.32 9.24
C ARG A 166 0.63 -10.92 8.71
N VAL A 167 1.30 -9.91 9.26
CA VAL A 167 1.15 -8.52 8.81
C VAL A 167 2.55 -7.94 8.59
N ASN A 168 2.82 -7.47 7.38
CA ASN A 168 4.09 -6.86 7.00
C ASN A 168 3.86 -5.56 6.21
N GLY A 169 4.88 -4.75 6.13
CA GLY A 169 4.93 -3.56 5.31
C GLY A 169 5.91 -3.68 4.16
N VAL A 170 5.62 -3.01 3.05
CA VAL A 170 6.60 -2.75 1.99
C VAL A 170 6.68 -1.24 1.81
N ALA A 171 7.89 -0.70 1.83
CA ALA A 171 8.19 0.72 1.78
C ALA A 171 8.99 1.05 0.50
N PRO A 172 8.32 1.29 -0.64
CA PRO A 172 8.98 1.64 -1.89
C PRO A 172 9.45 3.09 -1.88
N ALA A 173 10.47 3.39 -2.70
CA ALA A 173 10.80 4.75 -3.11
C ALA A 173 9.95 5.18 -4.31
N LEU A 174 10.34 6.28 -4.95
CA LEU A 174 9.71 6.81 -6.14
C LEU A 174 9.68 5.74 -7.25
N MET A 175 8.47 5.26 -7.61
CA MET A 175 8.26 4.27 -8.67
C MET A 175 7.61 4.86 -9.91
N LEU A 176 6.69 5.79 -9.72
CA LEU A 176 5.88 6.39 -10.78
C LEU A 176 5.79 7.89 -10.54
N ARG A 177 5.84 8.65 -11.61
CA ARG A 177 5.73 10.11 -11.57
C ARG A 177 4.52 10.56 -10.74
N SER A 178 4.75 11.47 -9.80
CA SER A 178 3.71 12.08 -8.97
C SER A 178 2.93 13.15 -9.75
N SER A 179 1.70 13.43 -9.32
CA SER A 179 0.94 14.56 -9.87
C SER A 179 1.68 15.87 -9.60
N GLY A 180 1.87 16.69 -10.63
CA GLY A 180 2.63 17.93 -10.54
C GLY A 180 4.15 17.82 -10.68
N GLN A 181 4.72 16.60 -10.68
CA GLN A 181 6.13 16.37 -10.95
C GLN A 181 6.41 16.43 -12.47
N SER A 182 7.44 17.15 -12.90
CA SER A 182 7.86 17.13 -14.30
C SER A 182 8.48 15.79 -14.69
N GLU A 183 8.47 15.46 -15.99
CA GLU A 183 9.12 14.25 -16.52
C GLU A 183 10.63 14.26 -16.24
N GLU A 184 11.27 15.40 -16.52
CA GLU A 184 12.71 15.60 -16.33
C GLU A 184 13.11 15.40 -14.85
N ASN A 185 12.34 15.99 -13.90
CA ASN A 185 12.58 15.77 -12.47
C ASN A 185 12.37 14.31 -12.08
N PHE A 186 11.30 13.66 -12.60
CA PHE A 186 11.05 12.25 -12.32
C PHE A 186 12.22 11.38 -12.80
N GLU A 187 12.66 11.51 -14.05
CA GLU A 187 13.77 10.73 -14.61
C GLU A 187 15.07 10.92 -13.81
N ALA A 188 15.39 12.18 -13.50
CA ALA A 188 16.58 12.51 -12.72
C ALA A 188 16.53 11.91 -11.31
N MET A 189 15.41 12.05 -10.60
CA MET A 189 15.27 11.58 -9.21
C MET A 189 15.06 10.07 -9.13
N HIS A 190 14.44 9.44 -10.12
CA HIS A 190 14.25 8.00 -10.20
C HIS A 190 15.58 7.25 -10.34
N ALA A 191 16.53 7.81 -11.10
CA ALA A 191 17.87 7.26 -11.23
C ALA A 191 18.86 7.71 -10.12
N ASN A 192 18.51 8.77 -9.38
CA ASN A 192 19.40 9.33 -8.34
C ASN A 192 19.34 8.51 -7.04
N ASN A 193 20.09 7.43 -7.02
CA ASN A 193 20.20 6.54 -5.86
C ASN A 193 21.54 5.75 -5.94
N PRO A 194 22.03 5.17 -4.83
CA PRO A 194 23.29 4.44 -4.80
C PRO A 194 23.41 3.26 -5.77
N LEU A 195 22.30 2.61 -6.14
CA LEU A 195 22.35 1.51 -7.13
C LEU A 195 22.25 1.99 -8.57
N GLY A 196 22.05 3.31 -8.81
CA GLY A 196 21.95 3.91 -10.15
C GLY A 196 20.76 3.40 -10.98
N ARG A 197 19.70 2.93 -10.34
CA ARG A 197 18.48 2.44 -10.99
C ARG A 197 17.24 2.73 -10.13
N GLY A 198 16.16 3.14 -10.76
CA GLY A 198 14.89 3.38 -10.10
C GLY A 198 14.24 2.12 -9.58
N VAL A 199 13.24 2.30 -8.75
CA VAL A 199 12.36 1.22 -8.28
C VAL A 199 11.18 1.09 -9.24
N GLU A 200 10.95 -0.10 -9.74
CA GLU A 200 9.86 -0.39 -10.68
C GLU A 200 8.69 -1.09 -9.98
N PRO A 201 7.46 -1.00 -10.50
CA PRO A 201 6.32 -1.75 -9.95
C PRO A 201 6.57 -3.27 -9.83
N ALA A 202 7.39 -3.84 -10.70
CA ALA A 202 7.78 -5.25 -10.64
C ALA A 202 8.62 -5.59 -9.39
N ASP A 203 9.44 -4.65 -8.89
CA ASP A 203 10.20 -4.85 -7.65
C ASP A 203 9.27 -4.95 -6.45
N LEU A 204 8.18 -4.15 -6.45
CA LEU A 204 7.16 -4.22 -5.42
C LEU A 204 6.38 -5.55 -5.47
N VAL A 205 5.99 -6.00 -6.65
CA VAL A 205 5.35 -7.32 -6.83
C VAL A 205 6.26 -8.42 -6.29
N SER A 206 7.55 -8.40 -6.64
CA SER A 206 8.54 -9.36 -6.14
C SER A 206 8.64 -9.37 -4.60
N ALA A 207 8.56 -8.19 -3.96
CA ALA A 207 8.54 -8.10 -2.50
C ALA A 207 7.26 -8.69 -1.89
N ILE A 208 6.10 -8.51 -2.54
CA ILE A 208 4.83 -9.12 -2.12
C ILE A 208 4.92 -10.64 -2.26
N ASP A 209 5.43 -11.17 -3.35
CA ASP A 209 5.60 -12.61 -3.60
C ASP A 209 6.53 -13.25 -2.58
N TYR A 210 7.65 -12.57 -2.28
CA TYR A 210 8.52 -13.00 -1.18
C TYR A 210 7.74 -13.14 0.13
N LEU A 211 6.94 -12.13 0.50
CA LEU A 211 6.14 -12.17 1.73
C LEU A 211 5.04 -13.23 1.68
N VAL A 212 4.47 -13.51 0.52
CA VAL A 212 3.51 -14.60 0.33
C VAL A 212 4.15 -15.96 0.64
N ASP A 213 5.39 -16.18 0.22
CA ASP A 213 6.09 -17.45 0.41
C ASP A 213 6.83 -17.55 1.75
N ALA A 214 7.28 -16.43 2.33
CA ALA A 214 8.03 -16.37 3.59
C ALA A 214 7.12 -16.53 4.82
N LYS A 215 6.68 -17.74 5.11
CA LYS A 215 5.66 -18.07 6.14
C LYS A 215 6.05 -17.73 7.58
N THR A 216 7.32 -17.46 7.83
CA THR A 216 7.85 -17.11 9.17
C THR A 216 8.11 -15.62 9.33
N VAL A 217 7.79 -14.80 8.31
CA VAL A 217 8.01 -13.35 8.32
C VAL A 217 6.71 -12.63 8.70
N THR A 218 6.73 -11.90 9.80
CA THR A 218 5.65 -11.02 10.27
C THR A 218 6.22 -9.84 11.06
N GLY A 219 5.55 -8.68 11.05
CA GLY A 219 5.97 -7.46 11.72
C GLY A 219 7.16 -6.74 11.06
N GLN A 220 7.53 -7.13 9.83
CA GLN A 220 8.66 -6.54 9.12
C GLN A 220 8.21 -5.46 8.14
N ILE A 221 9.09 -4.47 7.93
CA ILE A 221 8.96 -3.48 6.87
C ILE A 221 10.13 -3.67 5.91
N ILE A 222 9.84 -4.09 4.69
CA ILE A 222 10.83 -4.26 3.62
C ILE A 222 10.91 -2.96 2.85
N THR A 223 12.06 -2.28 2.93
CA THR A 223 12.32 -1.08 2.13
C THR A 223 12.91 -1.48 0.78
N ILE A 224 12.26 -1.03 -0.30
CA ILE A 224 12.70 -1.21 -1.68
C ILE A 224 12.94 0.18 -2.30
N ASP A 225 14.16 0.69 -2.16
CA ASP A 225 14.48 2.08 -2.46
C ASP A 225 15.79 2.29 -3.21
N SER A 226 16.42 1.22 -3.70
CA SER A 226 17.74 1.27 -4.36
C SER A 226 18.81 2.03 -3.55
N GLY A 227 18.60 2.13 -2.22
CA GLY A 227 19.45 2.91 -1.31
C GLY A 227 19.14 4.42 -1.29
N HIS A 228 18.06 4.87 -1.91
CA HIS A 228 17.68 6.29 -2.00
C HIS A 228 17.67 7.01 -0.63
N ARG A 229 17.23 6.34 0.44
CA ARG A 229 17.24 6.90 1.81
C ARG A 229 18.62 7.33 2.28
N PHE A 230 19.72 6.77 1.74
CA PHE A 230 21.08 7.14 2.12
C PHE A 230 21.53 8.51 1.57
N LEU A 231 20.77 9.09 0.63
CA LEU A 231 21.02 10.44 0.13
C LEU A 231 20.70 11.51 1.17
N GLY A 232 19.78 11.23 2.12
CA GLY A 232 19.44 12.15 3.20
C GLY A 232 18.87 13.49 2.70
N LEU A 233 17.99 13.45 1.71
CA LEU A 233 17.43 14.65 1.08
C LEU A 233 16.65 15.51 2.09
N GLU A 234 16.93 16.82 2.12
CA GLU A 234 16.24 17.77 2.99
C GLU A 234 14.80 18.09 2.52
N ARG A 235 14.52 17.89 1.24
CA ARG A 235 13.22 18.13 0.60
C ARG A 235 12.71 16.86 -0.09
N ASP A 236 11.43 16.82 -0.36
CA ASP A 236 10.84 15.76 -1.21
C ASP A 236 11.43 15.80 -2.62
N VAL A 237 11.59 14.63 -3.25
CA VAL A 237 12.19 14.48 -4.59
C VAL A 237 11.51 15.38 -5.62
N GLN A 238 10.24 15.69 -5.45
CA GLN A 238 9.49 16.59 -6.33
C GLN A 238 10.02 18.02 -6.33
N PHE A 239 10.68 18.44 -5.25
CA PHE A 239 11.19 19.81 -5.05
C PHE A 239 12.72 19.88 -5.10
N VAL A 240 13.40 18.80 -5.46
CA VAL A 240 14.86 18.80 -5.67
C VAL A 240 15.16 19.25 -7.08
N GLY A 241 15.96 20.31 -7.25
CA GLY A 241 16.35 20.85 -8.55
C GLY A 241 15.53 22.03 -9.04
N ASP A 242 14.44 22.39 -8.37
CA ASP A 242 13.63 23.58 -8.66
C ASP A 242 14.13 24.80 -7.81
N ALA A 243 15.40 25.17 -7.94
CA ALA A 243 15.98 26.36 -7.30
C ALA A 243 16.45 27.38 -8.34
#